data_dd036f5c16703a80f157603fb6197ddf
#
_entry.id   dd036f5c16703a80f157603fb6197ddf
#
_cell.length_a   1.000
_cell.length_b   1.000
_cell.length_c   1.000
_cell.angle_alpha   90.00
_cell.angle_beta   90.00
_cell.angle_gamma   90.00
#
_symmetry.space_group_name_H-M   'P 1'
#
loop_
_entity.id
_entity.type
_entity.pdbx_description
1 polymer ?
#
loop_
_entity_poly.entity_id
_entity_poly.type
_entity_poly.pdbx_seq_one_letter_code
_entity_poly.pdbx_strand_id
1 'polypeptide(L)'
;MKEIEQIDEAAWDQLVKNLLRAEMMRKGVSYEVLVDKLAAIGVSDNVANLRNKVARGRFTASFFAQCMVAIGTDLLPIPKADEVSQIAADAHGAQTLAKRTRARES
;
A
#
# COMPACT_ATOMS: atom_id res chain seq x y z
N MET A 1 19.54 6.97 -21.52
CA MET A 1 18.44 6.18 -20.95
C MET A 1 18.90 5.60 -19.63
N LYS A 2 18.20 5.92 -18.55
CA LYS A 2 18.55 5.32 -17.26
C LYS A 2 18.20 3.84 -17.28
N GLU A 3 19.16 3.00 -16.95
CA GLU A 3 18.87 1.60 -16.70
C GLU A 3 17.94 1.50 -15.50
N ILE A 4 16.82 0.79 -15.69
CA ILE A 4 15.91 0.51 -14.60
C ILE A 4 16.44 -0.73 -13.90
N GLU A 5 16.84 -0.60 -12.65
CA GLU A 5 17.27 -1.74 -11.84
C GLU A 5 16.10 -2.71 -11.67
N GLN A 6 16.43 -3.98 -11.53
CA GLN A 6 15.41 -5.01 -11.34
C GLN A 6 14.59 -4.69 -10.10
N ILE A 7 13.28 -4.55 -10.30
CA ILE A 7 12.32 -4.26 -9.22
C ILE A 7 11.88 -5.60 -8.62
N ASP A 8 12.14 -5.79 -7.34
CA ASP A 8 11.79 -7.02 -6.64
C ASP A 8 10.30 -7.05 -6.22
N GLU A 9 9.85 -8.20 -5.77
CA GLU A 9 8.46 -8.42 -5.35
C GLU A 9 8.06 -7.49 -4.19
N ALA A 10 8.99 -7.21 -3.28
CA ALA A 10 8.73 -6.32 -2.14
C ALA A 10 8.42 -4.89 -2.60
N ALA A 11 9.03 -4.44 -3.69
CA ALA A 11 8.76 -3.12 -4.27
C ALA A 11 7.33 -3.05 -4.82
N TRP A 12 6.87 -4.10 -5.49
CA TRP A 12 5.50 -4.17 -6.00
C TRP A 12 4.48 -4.23 -4.88
N ASP A 13 4.76 -4.99 -3.82
CA ASP A 13 3.92 -5.03 -2.61
C ASP A 13 3.81 -3.64 -1.99
N GLN A 14 4.92 -2.92 -1.90
CA GLN A 14 4.97 -1.57 -1.35
C GLN A 14 4.17 -0.59 -2.22
N LEU A 15 4.23 -0.75 -3.55
CA LEU A 15 3.47 0.08 -4.49
C LEU A 15 1.97 -0.03 -4.24
N VAL A 16 1.42 -1.25 -4.20
CA VAL A 16 -0.03 -1.44 -4.01
C VAL A 16 -0.48 -0.97 -2.63
N LYS A 17 0.33 -1.20 -1.61
CA LYS A 17 0.10 -0.69 -0.26
C LYS A 17 -0.01 0.83 -0.26
N ASN A 18 0.95 1.50 -0.90
CA ASN A 18 0.98 2.96 -0.99
C ASN A 18 -0.23 3.51 -1.75
N LEU A 19 -0.62 2.87 -2.85
CA LEU A 19 -1.79 3.29 -3.62
C LEU A 19 -3.06 3.23 -2.78
N LEU A 20 -3.27 2.13 -2.06
CA LEU A 20 -4.46 1.99 -1.21
C LEU A 20 -4.45 3.00 -0.06
N ARG A 21 -3.34 3.13 0.64
CA ARG A 21 -3.23 4.06 1.77
C ARG A 21 -3.38 5.51 1.33
N ALA A 22 -2.83 5.88 0.18
CA ALA A 22 -2.96 7.23 -0.37
C ALA A 22 -4.43 7.56 -0.68
N GLU A 23 -5.17 6.61 -1.26
CA GLU A 23 -6.59 6.81 -1.54
C GLU A 23 -7.42 6.91 -0.25
N MET A 24 -7.12 6.07 0.74
CA MET A 24 -7.78 6.17 2.05
C MET A 24 -7.53 7.55 2.67
N MET A 25 -6.29 8.01 2.65
CA MET A 25 -5.92 9.31 3.19
C MET A 25 -6.59 10.45 2.43
N ARG A 26 -6.56 10.41 1.10
CA ARG A 26 -7.15 11.44 0.23
C ARG A 26 -8.66 11.57 0.45
N LYS A 27 -9.34 10.45 0.68
CA LYS A 27 -10.80 10.41 0.88
C LYS A 27 -11.20 10.47 2.35
N GLY A 28 -10.24 10.53 3.27
CA GLY A 28 -10.52 10.57 4.71
C GLY A 28 -11.15 9.28 5.23
N VAL A 29 -10.72 8.13 4.72
CA VAL A 29 -11.28 6.82 5.05
C VAL A 29 -10.35 6.10 6.03
N SER A 30 -10.83 5.86 7.25
CA SER A 30 -10.16 5.00 8.23
C SER A 30 -10.44 3.53 7.93
N TYR A 31 -9.77 2.61 8.64
CA TYR A 31 -10.07 1.18 8.50
C TYR A 31 -11.51 0.86 8.93
N GLU A 32 -12.00 1.50 9.98
CA GLU A 32 -13.37 1.35 10.45
C GLU A 32 -14.38 1.77 9.37
N VAL A 33 -14.13 2.91 8.74
CA VAL A 33 -14.98 3.41 7.64
C VAL A 33 -14.86 2.49 6.42
N LEU A 34 -13.68 1.96 6.14
CA LEU A 34 -13.49 1.04 5.02
C LEU A 34 -14.28 -0.25 5.20
N VAL A 35 -14.35 -0.79 6.43
CA VAL A 35 -15.20 -1.95 6.75
C VAL A 35 -16.64 -1.67 6.36
N ASP A 36 -17.16 -0.51 6.75
CA ASP A 36 -18.54 -0.11 6.47
C ASP A 36 -18.78 0.05 4.96
N LYS A 37 -17.83 0.68 4.27
CA LYS A 37 -17.93 0.90 2.82
C LYS A 37 -17.86 -0.41 2.04
N LEU A 38 -17.01 -1.34 2.46
CA LEU A 38 -16.95 -2.69 1.88
C LEU A 38 -18.26 -3.45 2.11
N ALA A 39 -18.79 -3.38 3.32
CA ALA A 39 -20.09 -4.00 3.65
C ALA A 39 -21.20 -3.48 2.74
N ALA A 40 -21.18 -2.20 2.42
CA ALA A 40 -22.17 -1.58 1.53
C ALA A 40 -22.15 -2.15 0.12
N ILE A 41 -21.05 -2.71 -0.32
CA ILE A 41 -20.94 -3.38 -1.62
C ILE A 41 -20.93 -4.92 -1.51
N GLY A 42 -21.33 -5.45 -0.35
CA GLY A 42 -21.49 -6.88 -0.11
C GLY A 42 -20.19 -7.61 0.28
N VAL A 43 -19.15 -6.88 0.69
CA VAL A 43 -17.87 -7.47 1.09
C VAL A 43 -17.74 -7.40 2.61
N SER A 44 -17.71 -8.57 3.26
CA SER A 44 -17.59 -8.65 4.72
C SER A 44 -16.11 -8.75 5.11
N ASP A 45 -15.67 -7.87 6.00
CA ASP A 45 -14.32 -7.90 6.55
C ASP A 45 -14.33 -7.21 7.92
N ASN A 46 -13.19 -7.22 8.61
CA ASN A 46 -13.03 -6.55 9.89
C ASN A 46 -11.73 -5.73 9.92
N VAL A 47 -11.65 -4.83 10.89
CA VAL A 47 -10.52 -3.89 11.01
C VAL A 47 -9.19 -4.62 11.14
N ALA A 48 -9.12 -5.67 11.96
CA ALA A 48 -7.87 -6.41 12.18
C ALA A 48 -7.37 -7.05 10.89
N ASN A 49 -8.25 -7.70 10.12
CA ASN A 49 -7.90 -8.31 8.84
C ASN A 49 -7.46 -7.26 7.81
N LEU A 50 -8.19 -6.15 7.70
CA LEU A 50 -7.85 -5.06 6.79
C LEU A 50 -6.47 -4.50 7.12
N ARG A 51 -6.22 -4.23 8.39
CA ARG A 51 -4.95 -3.68 8.86
C ARG A 51 -3.79 -4.62 8.51
N ASN A 52 -3.97 -5.93 8.73
CA ASN A 52 -2.96 -6.94 8.41
C ASN A 52 -2.71 -7.04 6.90
N LYS A 53 -3.76 -7.08 6.10
CA LYS A 53 -3.64 -7.16 4.62
C LYS A 53 -2.90 -5.96 4.08
N VAL A 54 -3.28 -4.76 4.50
CA VAL A 54 -2.67 -3.52 4.02
C VAL A 54 -1.22 -3.41 4.50
N ALA A 55 -0.95 -3.79 5.76
CA ALA A 55 0.41 -3.73 6.32
C ALA A 55 1.39 -4.61 5.54
N ARG A 56 0.94 -5.78 5.09
CA ARG A 56 1.77 -6.70 4.30
C ARG A 56 1.93 -6.26 2.85
N GLY A 57 0.98 -5.49 2.30
CA GLY A 57 0.94 -5.15 0.89
C GLY A 57 0.73 -6.36 -0.01
N ARG A 58 0.28 -7.50 0.57
CA ARG A 58 0.04 -8.75 -0.15
C ARG A 58 -1.42 -9.12 -0.08
N PHE A 59 -2.17 -8.60 -1.00
CA PHE A 59 -3.59 -8.89 -1.13
C PHE A 59 -3.91 -9.17 -2.59
N THR A 60 -5.06 -9.80 -2.82
CA THR A 60 -5.47 -10.13 -4.19
C THR A 60 -5.85 -8.87 -4.97
N ALA A 61 -5.77 -8.95 -6.28
CA ALA A 61 -6.25 -7.88 -7.16
C ALA A 61 -7.75 -7.63 -6.92
N SER A 62 -8.52 -8.68 -6.65
CA SER A 62 -9.95 -8.56 -6.34
C SER A 62 -10.19 -7.73 -5.08
N PHE A 63 -9.42 -7.98 -4.03
CA PHE A 63 -9.52 -7.19 -2.79
C PHE A 63 -9.20 -5.72 -3.06
N PHE A 64 -8.12 -5.46 -3.82
CA PHE A 64 -7.73 -4.10 -4.18
C PHE A 64 -8.85 -3.39 -4.94
N ALA A 65 -9.43 -4.06 -5.94
CA ALA A 65 -10.55 -3.52 -6.72
C ALA A 65 -11.78 -3.24 -5.84
N GLN A 66 -12.11 -4.16 -4.93
CA GLN A 66 -13.20 -3.97 -3.98
C GLN A 66 -12.99 -2.70 -3.13
N CYS A 67 -11.77 -2.50 -2.64
CA CYS A 67 -11.44 -1.30 -1.87
C CYS A 67 -11.60 -0.04 -2.71
N MET A 68 -11.11 -0.04 -3.95
CA MET A 68 -11.21 1.11 -4.84
C MET A 68 -12.66 1.46 -5.15
N VAL A 69 -13.49 0.48 -5.43
CA VAL A 69 -14.92 0.66 -5.67
C VAL A 69 -15.60 1.20 -4.40
N ALA A 70 -15.30 0.61 -3.24
CA ALA A 70 -15.89 1.01 -1.97
C ALA A 70 -15.55 2.45 -1.59
N ILE A 71 -14.29 2.86 -1.83
CA ILE A 71 -13.81 4.22 -1.55
C ILE A 71 -14.37 5.22 -2.58
N GLY A 72 -14.76 4.75 -3.76
CA GLY A 72 -15.24 5.61 -4.84
C GLY A 72 -14.12 6.21 -5.68
N THR A 73 -13.03 5.45 -5.84
CA THR A 73 -11.89 5.89 -6.64
C THR A 73 -12.15 5.65 -8.12
N ASP A 74 -12.18 6.71 -8.91
CA ASP A 74 -12.38 6.64 -10.36
C ASP A 74 -11.07 6.41 -11.11
N LEU A 75 -9.99 7.06 -10.66
CA LEU A 75 -8.70 7.04 -11.33
C LEU A 75 -7.59 6.80 -10.32
N LEU A 76 -6.65 5.93 -10.66
CA LEU A 76 -5.46 5.68 -9.86
C LEU A 76 -4.23 6.26 -10.55
N PRO A 77 -3.40 7.04 -9.84
CA PRO A 77 -2.14 7.52 -10.39
C PRO A 77 -1.08 6.41 -10.34
N ILE A 78 -1.03 5.60 -11.39
CA ILE A 78 -0.04 4.53 -11.48
C ILE A 78 1.31 5.14 -11.83
N PRO A 79 2.35 4.95 -10.99
CA PRO A 79 3.67 5.53 -11.24
C PRO A 79 4.38 4.86 -12.41
N LYS A 80 5.35 5.56 -12.97
CA LYS A 80 6.23 5.01 -14.00
C LYS A 80 7.28 4.09 -13.36
N ALA A 81 7.94 3.26 -14.16
CA ALA A 81 8.89 2.26 -13.67
C ALA A 81 10.04 2.88 -12.85
N ASP A 82 10.56 4.03 -13.25
CA ASP A 82 11.59 4.73 -12.50
C ASP A 82 11.10 5.23 -11.14
N GLU A 83 9.85 5.67 -11.05
CA GLU A 83 9.22 6.06 -9.79
C GLU A 83 9.05 4.85 -8.86
N VAL A 84 8.71 3.69 -9.40
CA VAL A 84 8.59 2.45 -8.61
C VAL A 84 9.96 2.05 -8.06
N SER A 85 11.02 2.16 -8.87
CA SER A 85 12.39 1.91 -8.42
C SER A 85 12.77 2.85 -7.27
N GLN A 86 12.36 4.10 -7.32
CA GLN A 86 12.62 5.08 -6.26
C GLN A 86 11.89 4.72 -4.97
N ILE A 87 10.64 4.25 -5.07
CA ILE A 87 9.88 3.77 -3.91
C ILE A 87 10.63 2.62 -3.23
N ALA A 88 11.14 1.67 -4.00
CA ALA A 88 11.93 0.55 -3.50
C ALA A 88 13.22 1.03 -2.79
N ALA A 89 13.93 1.96 -3.38
CA ALA A 89 15.16 2.53 -2.82
C ALA A 89 14.86 3.27 -1.49
N ASP A 90 13.80 4.07 -1.45
CA ASP A 90 13.38 4.79 -0.26
C ASP A 90 12.98 3.83 0.86
N ALA A 91 12.26 2.77 0.55
CA ALA A 91 11.87 1.75 1.53
C ALA A 91 13.10 1.04 2.11
N HIS A 92 14.07 0.67 1.27
CA HIS A 92 15.33 0.08 1.72
C HIS A 92 16.14 1.04 2.59
N GLY A 93 16.23 2.29 2.17
CA GLY A 93 16.92 3.33 2.93
C GLY A 93 16.31 3.52 4.32
N ALA A 94 15.00 3.59 4.40
CA ALA A 94 14.27 3.73 5.65
C ALA A 94 14.50 2.53 6.59
N GLN A 95 14.46 1.31 6.05
CA GLN A 95 14.74 0.10 6.82
C GLN A 95 16.16 0.06 7.35
N THR A 96 17.13 0.45 6.53
CA THR A 96 18.53 0.50 6.92
C THR A 96 18.76 1.51 8.05
N LEU A 97 18.17 2.69 7.94
CA LEU A 97 18.24 3.73 8.97
C LEU A 97 17.61 3.25 10.28
N ALA A 98 16.45 2.62 10.23
CA ALA A 98 15.77 2.08 11.41
C ALA A 98 16.61 1.03 12.12
N LYS A 99 17.24 0.12 11.37
CA LYS A 99 18.15 -0.90 11.93
C LYS A 99 19.38 -0.27 12.57
N ARG A 100 19.99 0.74 11.94
CA ARG A 100 21.14 1.46 12.49
C ARG A 100 20.79 2.18 13.78
N THR A 101 19.64 2.82 13.85
CA THR A 101 19.16 3.52 15.03
C THR A 101 18.96 2.55 16.19
N ARG A 102 18.33 1.39 15.94
CA ARG A 102 18.15 0.35 16.96
C ARG A 102 19.47 -0.19 17.49
N ALA A 103 20.45 -0.40 16.60
CA ALA A 103 21.77 -0.87 16.99
C ALA A 103 22.49 0.13 17.88
N ARG A 104 22.29 1.43 17.71
CA ARG A 104 22.88 2.48 18.53
C ARG A 104 22.22 2.62 19.91
N GLU A 105 20.94 2.28 20.01
CA GLU A 105 20.18 2.40 21.26
C GLU A 105 20.34 1.18 22.18
N SER A 106 20.91 0.11 21.67
CA SER A 106 21.19 -1.09 22.47
C SER A 106 22.60 -1.02 23.14
#